data_ce9ff21eb18a62ab0d2bfb19c2a4850f
#
_entry.id   ce9ff21eb18a62ab0d2bfb19c2a4850f
#
_cell.length_a   1.000
_cell.length_b   1.000
_cell.length_c   1.000
_cell.angle_alpha   90.00
_cell.angle_beta   90.00
_cell.angle_gamma   90.00
#
_symmetry.space_group_name_H-M   'P 1'
#
loop_
_entity.id
_entity.type
_entity.pdbx_description
1 polymer ?
#
loop_
_entity_poly.entity_id
_entity_poly.type
_entity_poly.pdbx_seq_one_letter_code
_entity_poly.pdbx_strand_id
1 'polypeptide(L)'
;MIGRAMAEETIRVLNGQGRILVISIDIKAVPELKWQLDAFHNALDTSGRITVAKTYDLETDGKTKYTFGSGLSGRRYVRTVNKNEGIDAVVSFAGAPNFKDNEEKDLKFKPRLVVESRSPQKLKKLFDQKLIDVAVVSRFEFPNPVSGTPKNAREMFIQRFQVVTPRDADKLPVGSDE
;
A
#
# COMPACT_ATOMS: atom_id res chain seq x y z
N MET A 1 -13.44 -0.37 3.33
CA MET A 1 -13.21 0.68 2.31
C MET A 1 -11.78 0.62 1.76
N ILE A 2 -10.74 0.83 2.58
CA ILE A 2 -9.33 0.80 2.12
C ILE A 2 -9.00 -0.53 1.44
N GLY A 3 -9.27 -1.68 2.07
CA GLY A 3 -8.97 -2.99 1.50
C GLY A 3 -9.57 -3.19 0.11
N ARG A 4 -10.85 -2.79 -0.08
CA ARG A 4 -11.47 -2.85 -1.40
C ARG A 4 -10.77 -1.96 -2.43
N ALA A 5 -10.40 -0.73 -2.05
CA ALA A 5 -9.67 0.17 -2.94
C ALA A 5 -8.30 -0.40 -3.31
N MET A 6 -7.58 -0.98 -2.34
CA MET A 6 -6.31 -1.67 -2.60
C MET A 6 -6.47 -2.83 -3.58
N ALA A 7 -7.56 -3.62 -3.47
CA ALA A 7 -7.85 -4.70 -4.41
C ALA A 7 -8.17 -4.18 -5.81
N GLU A 8 -9.06 -3.18 -5.93
CA GLU A 8 -9.44 -2.56 -7.20
C GLU A 8 -8.21 -2.00 -7.93
N GLU A 9 -7.31 -1.33 -7.20
CA GLU A 9 -6.07 -0.81 -7.77
C GLU A 9 -5.08 -1.92 -8.15
N THR A 10 -4.99 -2.98 -7.37
CA THR A 10 -4.17 -4.15 -7.69
C THR A 10 -4.67 -4.82 -8.99
N ILE A 11 -5.99 -5.00 -9.12
CA ILE A 11 -6.62 -5.54 -10.33
C ILE A 11 -6.29 -4.65 -11.54
N ARG A 12 -6.38 -3.33 -11.38
CA ARG A 12 -6.09 -2.37 -12.43
C ARG A 12 -4.63 -2.40 -12.87
N VAL A 13 -3.69 -2.39 -11.93
CA VAL A 13 -2.24 -2.38 -12.21
C VAL A 13 -1.80 -3.68 -12.89
N LEU A 14 -2.45 -4.80 -12.58
CA LEU A 14 -2.15 -6.12 -13.14
C LEU A 14 -3.02 -6.48 -14.36
N ASN A 15 -3.84 -5.55 -14.85
CA ASN A 15 -4.78 -5.84 -15.94
C ASN A 15 -5.66 -7.08 -15.68
N GLY A 16 -6.03 -7.27 -14.41
CA GLY A 16 -6.98 -8.28 -13.97
C GLY A 16 -6.41 -9.69 -13.75
N GLN A 17 -5.11 -9.92 -13.89
CA GLN A 17 -4.52 -11.25 -13.68
C GLN A 17 -3.10 -11.18 -13.14
N GLY A 18 -2.72 -12.15 -12.32
CA GLY A 18 -1.34 -12.26 -11.81
C GLY A 18 -1.24 -12.89 -10.44
N ARG A 19 -0.02 -13.00 -9.97
CA ARG A 19 0.35 -13.52 -8.64
C ARG A 19 0.84 -12.39 -7.77
N ILE A 20 0.30 -12.27 -6.58
CA ILE A 20 0.64 -11.20 -5.67
C ILE A 20 1.20 -11.70 -4.34
N LEU A 21 2.04 -10.87 -3.75
CA LEU A 21 2.51 -10.99 -2.39
C LEU A 21 1.83 -9.92 -1.55
N VAL A 22 1.21 -10.30 -0.43
CA VAL A 22 0.63 -9.36 0.52
C VAL A 22 1.59 -9.19 1.70
N ILE A 23 1.87 -7.93 2.07
CA ILE A 23 2.62 -7.59 3.27
C ILE A 23 1.67 -6.89 4.22
N SER A 24 1.50 -7.46 5.41
CA SER A 24 0.60 -6.99 6.44
C SER A 24 1.36 -6.79 7.76
N ILE A 25 0.71 -6.16 8.72
CA ILE A 25 1.14 -6.11 10.11
C ILE A 25 0.35 -7.18 10.86
N ASP A 26 0.91 -7.74 11.93
CA ASP A 26 0.21 -8.71 12.77
C ASP A 26 -1.16 -8.17 13.20
N ILE A 27 -2.20 -8.88 12.84
CA ILE A 27 -3.60 -8.54 13.13
C ILE A 27 -3.85 -8.44 14.64
N LYS A 28 -3.08 -9.17 15.45
CA LYS A 28 -3.17 -9.06 16.92
C LYS A 28 -2.71 -7.70 17.43
N ALA A 29 -1.76 -7.07 16.72
CA ALA A 29 -1.27 -5.74 17.06
C ALA A 29 -2.20 -4.64 16.52
N VAL A 30 -2.90 -4.90 15.40
CA VAL A 30 -3.78 -3.94 14.72
C VAL A 30 -5.07 -4.62 14.27
N PRO A 31 -6.05 -4.80 15.18
CA PRO A 31 -7.29 -5.53 14.87
C PRO A 31 -8.09 -4.97 13.69
N GLU A 32 -8.03 -3.65 13.46
CA GLU A 32 -8.74 -2.98 12.36
C GLU A 32 -8.24 -3.45 10.99
N LEU A 33 -7.01 -3.92 10.93
CA LEU A 33 -6.41 -4.41 9.69
C LEU A 33 -7.10 -5.69 9.19
N LYS A 34 -7.65 -6.50 10.11
CA LYS A 34 -8.44 -7.68 9.74
C LYS A 34 -9.57 -7.33 8.77
N TRP A 35 -10.34 -6.29 9.10
CA TRP A 35 -11.45 -5.84 8.25
C TRP A 35 -10.99 -5.35 6.86
N GLN A 36 -9.81 -4.76 6.81
CA GLN A 36 -9.23 -4.30 5.54
C GLN A 36 -8.78 -5.49 4.69
N LEU A 37 -8.12 -6.48 5.29
CA LEU A 37 -7.67 -7.69 4.61
C LEU A 37 -8.86 -8.54 4.13
N ASP A 38 -9.88 -8.72 4.98
CA ASP A 38 -11.10 -9.44 4.59
C ASP A 38 -11.78 -8.76 3.37
N ALA A 39 -11.90 -7.43 3.41
CA ALA A 39 -12.46 -6.67 2.29
C ALA A 39 -11.59 -6.72 1.02
N PHE A 40 -10.27 -6.79 1.19
CA PHE A 40 -9.31 -6.94 0.10
C PHE A 40 -9.47 -8.32 -0.57
N HIS A 41 -9.44 -9.39 0.20
CA HIS A 41 -9.58 -10.76 -0.31
C HIS A 41 -10.93 -10.96 -1.02
N ASN A 42 -12.03 -10.53 -0.39
CA ASN A 42 -13.36 -10.61 -0.98
C ASN A 42 -13.46 -9.87 -2.32
N ALA A 43 -12.78 -8.73 -2.47
CA ALA A 43 -12.76 -7.98 -3.72
C ALA A 43 -11.88 -8.64 -4.78
N LEU A 44 -10.78 -9.28 -4.40
CA LEU A 44 -9.94 -10.05 -5.34
C LEU A 44 -10.66 -11.30 -5.84
N ASP A 45 -11.38 -12.01 -4.98
CA ASP A 45 -12.10 -13.24 -5.33
C ASP A 45 -13.13 -12.99 -6.44
N THR A 46 -13.72 -11.79 -6.50
CA THR A 46 -14.63 -11.41 -7.58
C THR A 46 -13.92 -11.25 -8.93
N SER A 47 -12.61 -11.01 -8.96
CA SER A 47 -11.84 -10.92 -10.21
C SER A 47 -11.46 -12.29 -10.79
N GLY A 48 -11.33 -13.29 -9.94
CA GLY A 48 -11.10 -14.71 -10.28
C GLY A 48 -9.75 -15.06 -10.93
N ARG A 49 -8.88 -14.07 -11.18
CA ARG A 49 -7.62 -14.25 -11.93
C ARG A 49 -6.37 -13.76 -11.19
N ILE A 50 -6.54 -13.19 -10.01
CA ILE A 50 -5.42 -12.79 -9.18
C ILE A 50 -5.28 -13.77 -8.03
N THR A 51 -4.08 -14.33 -7.88
CA THR A 51 -3.76 -15.31 -6.84
C THR A 51 -2.85 -14.70 -5.81
N VAL A 52 -3.25 -14.76 -4.54
CA VAL A 52 -2.37 -14.43 -3.42
C VAL A 52 -1.40 -15.58 -3.20
N ALA A 53 -0.15 -15.41 -3.64
CA ALA A 53 0.88 -16.43 -3.51
C ALA A 53 1.31 -16.61 -2.06
N LYS A 54 1.39 -15.51 -1.31
CA LYS A 54 1.75 -15.51 0.11
C LYS A 54 1.34 -14.22 0.80
N THR A 55 1.01 -14.32 2.08
CA THR A 55 0.88 -13.19 3.00
C THR A 55 2.03 -13.24 4.00
N TYR A 56 2.71 -12.12 4.16
CA TYR A 56 3.74 -11.90 5.17
C TYR A 56 3.20 -10.97 6.24
N ASP A 57 3.01 -11.51 7.44
CA ASP A 57 2.73 -10.71 8.60
C ASP A 57 4.05 -10.24 9.21
N LEU A 58 4.22 -8.93 9.28
CA LEU A 58 5.36 -8.34 9.95
C LEU A 58 5.14 -8.51 11.45
N GLU A 59 5.89 -9.43 12.05
CA GLU A 59 5.90 -9.61 13.49
C GLU A 59 6.31 -8.30 14.16
N THR A 60 5.47 -7.83 15.03
CA THR A 60 5.84 -6.87 16.05
C THR A 60 6.49 -7.68 17.17
N ASP A 61 7.80 -7.84 17.11
CA ASP A 61 8.57 -8.31 18.25
C ASP A 61 8.36 -7.28 19.37
N GLY A 62 7.47 -7.49 20.28
CA GLY A 62 6.94 -6.59 21.34
C GLY A 62 7.86 -5.49 21.89
N LYS A 63 9.06 -5.35 21.34
CA LYS A 63 10.08 -4.33 21.59
C LYS A 63 10.07 -3.19 20.56
N THR A 64 9.64 -3.46 19.34
CA THR A 64 9.49 -2.41 18.31
C THR A 64 8.02 -2.04 18.27
N LYS A 65 7.65 -0.93 18.91
CA LYS A 65 6.32 -0.34 18.70
C LYS A 65 6.23 -0.03 17.20
N TYR A 66 5.52 -0.88 16.47
CA TYR A 66 5.17 -0.58 15.11
C TYR A 66 4.28 0.67 15.16
N THR A 67 4.89 1.81 14.97
CA THR A 67 4.13 3.05 14.88
C THR A 67 3.45 2.98 13.51
N PHE A 68 2.14 2.92 13.52
CA PHE A 68 1.32 2.98 12.31
C PHE A 68 1.82 4.16 11.47
N GLY A 69 2.33 3.91 10.27
CA GLY A 69 2.90 4.94 9.40
C GLY A 69 4.42 5.00 9.34
N SER A 70 5.17 4.22 10.16
CA SER A 70 6.64 4.15 10.04
C SER A 70 7.12 3.54 8.73
N GLY A 71 6.22 2.90 7.98
CA GLY A 71 6.54 2.22 6.73
C GLY A 71 7.25 0.88 6.92
N LEU A 72 7.39 0.17 5.84
CA LEU A 72 8.13 -1.07 5.74
C LEU A 72 9.63 -0.77 5.60
N SER A 73 10.52 -1.44 6.36
CA SER A 73 11.96 -1.31 6.14
C SER A 73 12.34 -1.73 4.72
N GLY A 74 13.11 -0.92 4.01
CA GLY A 74 13.57 -1.20 2.65
C GLY A 74 14.31 -2.54 2.56
N ARG A 75 15.24 -2.81 3.47
CA ARG A 75 15.96 -4.09 3.55
C ARG A 75 15.02 -5.28 3.73
N ARG A 76 13.98 -5.16 4.58
CA ARG A 76 13.00 -6.22 4.77
C ARG A 76 12.17 -6.42 3.49
N TYR A 77 11.76 -5.34 2.84
CA TYR A 77 11.06 -5.39 1.57
C TYR A 77 11.88 -6.13 0.51
N VAL A 78 13.12 -5.70 0.27
CA VAL A 78 14.05 -6.32 -0.69
C VAL A 78 14.21 -7.82 -0.42
N ARG A 79 14.48 -8.19 0.85
CA ARG A 79 14.63 -9.59 1.22
C ARG A 79 13.35 -10.40 0.95
N THR A 80 12.19 -9.82 1.26
CA THR A 80 10.91 -10.49 1.06
C THR A 80 10.60 -10.68 -0.41
N VAL A 81 10.82 -9.65 -1.23
CA VAL A 81 10.63 -9.72 -2.69
C VAL A 81 11.58 -10.76 -3.30
N ASN A 82 12.87 -10.67 -3.01
CA ASN A 82 13.89 -11.56 -3.60
C ASN A 82 13.70 -13.04 -3.23
N LYS A 83 13.00 -13.35 -2.14
CA LYS A 83 12.64 -14.72 -1.74
C LYS A 83 11.40 -15.28 -2.44
N ASN A 84 10.66 -14.44 -3.17
CA ASN A 84 9.39 -14.81 -3.79
C ASN A 84 9.43 -14.49 -5.29
N GLU A 85 10.26 -15.22 -6.01
CA GLU A 85 10.35 -15.08 -7.46
C GLU A 85 9.03 -15.43 -8.15
N GLY A 86 8.74 -14.77 -9.27
CA GLY A 86 7.55 -15.00 -10.07
C GLY A 86 6.27 -14.38 -9.49
N ILE A 87 6.38 -13.36 -8.61
CA ILE A 87 5.27 -12.49 -8.25
C ILE A 87 5.21 -11.30 -9.21
N ASP A 88 3.99 -10.90 -9.56
CA ASP A 88 3.73 -9.77 -10.46
C ASP A 88 3.57 -8.46 -9.68
N ALA A 89 3.02 -8.55 -8.47
CA ALA A 89 2.89 -7.39 -7.61
C ALA A 89 3.08 -7.69 -6.12
N VAL A 90 3.43 -6.64 -5.37
CA VAL A 90 3.38 -6.59 -3.91
C VAL A 90 2.28 -5.62 -3.50
N VAL A 91 1.45 -6.04 -2.56
CA VAL A 91 0.43 -5.19 -1.93
C VAL A 91 0.79 -5.03 -0.46
N SER A 92 1.09 -3.79 -0.05
CA SER A 92 1.54 -3.51 1.31
C SER A 92 0.50 -2.74 2.11
N PHE A 93 0.00 -3.36 3.16
CA PHE A 93 -0.79 -2.73 4.22
C PHE A 93 0.10 -2.21 5.37
N ALA A 94 1.39 -2.45 5.29
CA ALA A 94 2.37 -2.00 6.27
C ALA A 94 3.02 -0.65 5.90
N GLY A 95 2.52 0.01 4.87
CA GLY A 95 3.08 1.25 4.34
C GLY A 95 4.07 1.03 3.19
N ALA A 96 4.59 2.14 2.69
CA ALA A 96 5.60 2.14 1.64
C ALA A 96 6.98 1.72 2.20
N PRO A 97 7.82 1.05 1.40
CA PRO A 97 9.17 0.73 1.82
C PRO A 97 10.02 1.98 2.01
N ASN A 98 10.74 2.03 3.12
CA ASN A 98 11.70 3.08 3.43
C ASN A 98 13.11 2.58 3.10
N PHE A 99 13.55 2.87 1.87
CA PHE A 99 14.89 2.51 1.41
C PHE A 99 15.94 3.47 1.97
N LYS A 100 17.02 2.91 2.51
CA LYS A 100 18.22 3.62 2.93
C LYS A 100 19.37 3.18 2.03
N ASP A 101 20.35 4.05 1.83
CA ASP A 101 21.62 3.73 1.20
C ASP A 101 21.51 2.96 -0.15
N ASN A 102 20.47 3.29 -0.93
CA ASN A 102 20.17 2.64 -2.22
C ASN A 102 19.83 1.14 -2.11
N GLU A 103 19.22 0.70 -1.02
CA GLU A 103 18.79 -0.70 -0.83
C GLU A 103 17.88 -1.21 -1.97
N GLU A 104 17.21 -0.33 -2.69
CA GLU A 104 16.38 -0.69 -3.85
C GLU A 104 17.17 -1.31 -5.01
N LYS A 105 18.49 -1.06 -5.07
CA LYS A 105 19.37 -1.65 -6.08
C LYS A 105 19.60 -3.13 -5.87
N ASP A 106 19.38 -3.63 -4.66
CA ASP A 106 19.52 -5.05 -4.31
C ASP A 106 18.30 -5.88 -4.73
N LEU A 107 17.23 -5.24 -5.29
CA LEU A 107 16.11 -5.96 -5.87
C LEU A 107 16.56 -6.71 -7.12
N LYS A 108 16.40 -8.04 -7.12
CA LYS A 108 16.66 -8.90 -8.28
C LYS A 108 15.66 -8.66 -9.41
N PHE A 109 14.46 -8.23 -9.09
CA PHE A 109 13.40 -7.86 -10.03
C PHE A 109 12.47 -6.83 -9.36
N LYS A 110 11.72 -6.10 -10.17
CA LYS A 110 10.79 -5.05 -9.70
C LYS A 110 9.34 -5.47 -9.94
N PRO A 111 8.66 -6.06 -8.95
CA PRO A 111 7.23 -6.26 -9.03
C PRO A 111 6.50 -4.92 -8.99
N ARG A 112 5.27 -4.86 -9.49
CA ARG A 112 4.39 -3.73 -9.24
C ARG A 112 4.18 -3.55 -7.75
N LEU A 113 4.03 -2.31 -7.29
CA LEU A 113 3.86 -2.03 -5.87
C LEU A 113 2.64 -1.15 -5.62
N VAL A 114 1.69 -1.71 -4.87
CA VAL A 114 0.49 -1.03 -4.38
C VAL A 114 0.61 -0.90 -2.87
N VAL A 115 0.48 0.31 -2.34
CA VAL A 115 0.66 0.55 -0.89
C VAL A 115 -0.50 1.32 -0.26
N GLU A 116 -0.83 0.99 0.97
CA GLU A 116 -1.55 1.90 1.86
C GLU A 116 -0.54 2.75 2.59
N SER A 117 -0.72 4.06 2.63
CA SER A 117 0.21 4.95 3.31
C SER A 117 -0.50 6.07 4.06
N ARG A 118 -0.02 6.34 5.26
CA ARG A 118 -0.44 7.48 6.08
C ARG A 118 0.53 8.66 6.01
N SER A 119 1.64 8.51 5.30
CA SER A 119 2.69 9.53 5.17
C SER A 119 2.90 9.87 3.70
N PRO A 120 2.04 10.70 3.10
CA PRO A 120 2.12 11.04 1.68
C PRO A 120 3.43 11.74 1.31
N GLN A 121 4.06 12.44 2.25
CA GLN A 121 5.31 13.19 2.03
C GLN A 121 6.46 12.30 1.55
N LYS A 122 6.48 11.03 1.98
CA LYS A 122 7.54 10.08 1.61
C LYS A 122 7.31 9.41 0.25
N LEU A 123 6.12 9.57 -0.32
CA LEU A 123 5.74 8.85 -1.54
C LEU A 123 6.31 9.49 -2.81
N LYS A 124 6.48 10.83 -2.82
CA LYS A 124 6.96 11.54 -4.01
C LYS A 124 8.26 10.95 -4.53
N LYS A 125 9.27 10.82 -3.67
CA LYS A 125 10.57 10.23 -4.03
C LYS A 125 10.43 8.82 -4.61
N LEU A 126 9.56 7.99 -4.05
CA LEU A 126 9.34 6.62 -4.51
C LEU A 126 8.61 6.56 -5.86
N PHE A 127 7.69 7.49 -6.13
CA PHE A 127 7.07 7.64 -7.44
C PHE A 127 8.07 8.13 -8.48
N ASP A 128 8.89 9.13 -8.16
CA ASP A 128 9.94 9.67 -9.04
C ASP A 128 10.96 8.58 -9.42
N GLN A 129 11.29 7.70 -8.49
CA GLN A 129 12.16 6.53 -8.70
C GLN A 129 11.44 5.33 -9.36
N LYS A 130 10.14 5.45 -9.66
CA LYS A 130 9.30 4.38 -10.22
C LYS A 130 9.32 3.10 -9.38
N LEU A 131 9.33 3.25 -8.07
CA LEU A 131 9.31 2.15 -7.10
C LEU A 131 7.91 1.84 -6.58
N ILE A 132 6.96 2.74 -6.77
CA ILE A 132 5.54 2.57 -6.44
C ILE A 132 4.71 2.83 -7.68
N ASP A 133 3.70 2.00 -7.90
CA ASP A 133 2.72 2.18 -8.98
C ASP A 133 1.47 2.91 -8.51
N VAL A 134 1.01 2.60 -7.29
CA VAL A 134 -0.19 3.20 -6.70
C VAL A 134 -0.06 3.27 -5.19
N ALA A 135 -0.56 4.35 -4.61
CA ALA A 135 -0.75 4.48 -3.18
C ALA A 135 -2.20 4.87 -2.84
N VAL A 136 -2.77 4.20 -1.84
CA VAL A 136 -4.00 4.63 -1.18
C VAL A 136 -3.60 5.40 0.07
N VAL A 137 -3.93 6.69 0.12
CA VAL A 137 -3.48 7.58 1.20
C VAL A 137 -4.65 8.28 1.85
N SER A 138 -4.50 8.66 3.12
CA SER A 138 -5.39 9.64 3.74
C SER A 138 -5.29 10.95 2.96
N ARG A 139 -6.40 11.66 2.77
CA ARG A 139 -6.38 12.93 2.06
C ARG A 139 -5.46 13.91 2.76
N PHE A 140 -4.56 14.52 2.01
CA PHE A 140 -3.70 15.61 2.46
C PHE A 140 -4.35 16.98 2.22
N GLU A 141 -5.29 17.05 1.27
CA GLU A 141 -6.18 18.19 1.08
C GLU A 141 -7.62 17.70 1.18
N PHE A 142 -8.34 18.20 2.16
CA PHE A 142 -9.78 17.97 2.26
C PHE A 142 -10.49 19.00 1.39
N PRO A 143 -11.43 18.59 0.53
CA PRO A 143 -12.28 19.55 -0.14
C PRO A 143 -12.99 20.41 0.91
N ASN A 144 -13.01 21.73 0.70
CA ASN A 144 -13.75 22.68 1.55
C ASN A 144 -15.19 22.20 1.73
N PRO A 145 -15.80 22.55 2.86
CA PRO A 145 -16.54 21.64 3.70
C PRO A 145 -17.38 20.71 2.86
N VAL A 146 -17.16 19.43 3.03
CA VAL A 146 -18.02 18.42 2.45
C VAL A 146 -19.41 18.67 3.07
N SER A 147 -20.21 19.43 2.37
CA SER A 147 -21.58 19.67 2.75
C SER A 147 -22.35 18.37 2.56
N GLY A 148 -22.65 17.69 3.66
CA GLY A 148 -23.54 16.56 3.68
C GLY A 148 -22.93 15.28 4.27
N THR A 149 -23.81 14.47 4.84
CA THR A 149 -23.48 13.11 5.29
C THR A 149 -23.25 12.23 4.07
N PRO A 150 -22.14 11.46 4.00
CA PRO A 150 -21.89 10.56 2.88
C PRO A 150 -23.00 9.52 2.77
N LYS A 151 -23.54 9.36 1.57
CA LYS A 151 -24.70 8.49 1.30
C LYS A 151 -24.30 7.02 1.07
N ASN A 152 -23.03 6.77 0.78
CA ASN A 152 -22.54 5.41 0.49
C ASN A 152 -21.04 5.26 0.81
N ALA A 153 -20.56 4.02 0.77
CA ALA A 153 -19.18 3.70 1.10
C ALA A 153 -18.16 4.38 0.17
N ARG A 154 -18.50 4.63 -1.09
CA ARG A 154 -17.61 5.31 -2.04
C ARG A 154 -17.45 6.79 -1.69
N GLU A 155 -18.52 7.47 -1.36
CA GLU A 155 -18.47 8.86 -0.89
C GLU A 155 -17.70 8.97 0.41
N MET A 156 -17.91 8.04 1.37
CA MET A 156 -17.11 7.98 2.60
C MET A 156 -15.62 7.79 2.31
N PHE A 157 -15.28 6.94 1.34
CA PHE A 157 -13.88 6.73 0.94
C PHE A 157 -13.29 8.01 0.37
N ILE A 158 -13.95 8.63 -0.61
CA ILE A 158 -13.48 9.85 -1.27
C ILE A 158 -13.32 11.03 -0.29
N GLN A 159 -14.11 11.08 0.77
CA GLN A 159 -13.96 12.11 1.80
C GLN A 159 -12.68 11.99 2.61
N ARG A 160 -12.21 10.77 2.87
CA ARG A 160 -11.10 10.50 3.79
C ARG A 160 -9.81 10.04 3.13
N PHE A 161 -9.95 9.42 1.97
CA PHE A 161 -8.86 8.78 1.26
C PHE A 161 -8.81 9.22 -0.19
N GLN A 162 -7.67 9.00 -0.80
CA GLN A 162 -7.47 9.18 -2.23
C GLN A 162 -6.51 8.13 -2.75
N VAL A 163 -6.68 7.81 -4.03
CA VAL A 163 -5.74 7.00 -4.79
C VAL A 163 -4.76 7.95 -5.47
N VAL A 164 -3.49 7.71 -5.26
CA VAL A 164 -2.39 8.50 -5.84
C VAL A 164 -1.63 7.59 -6.82
N THR A 165 -1.40 8.11 -8.00
CA THR A 165 -0.63 7.46 -9.07
C THR A 165 0.59 8.30 -9.42
N PRO A 166 1.53 7.82 -10.25
CA PRO A 166 2.66 8.63 -10.72
C PRO A 166 2.26 9.98 -11.34
N ARG A 167 1.05 10.08 -11.91
CA ARG A 167 0.52 11.34 -12.49
C ARG A 167 0.18 12.38 -11.43
N ASP A 168 -0.01 11.93 -10.20
CA ASP A 168 -0.39 12.79 -9.08
C ASP A 168 0.81 13.11 -8.17
N ALA A 169 2.00 12.57 -8.49
CA ALA A 169 3.20 12.70 -7.65
C ALA A 169 3.59 14.16 -7.39
N ASP A 170 3.39 15.04 -8.35
CA ASP A 170 3.71 16.47 -8.22
C ASP A 170 2.76 17.23 -7.28
N LYS A 171 1.59 16.66 -7.00
CA LYS A 171 0.60 17.22 -6.07
C LYS A 171 0.83 16.77 -4.63
N LEU A 172 1.74 15.82 -4.42
CA LEU A 172 2.06 15.33 -3.08
C LEU A 172 2.78 16.41 -2.27
N PRO A 173 2.45 16.55 -0.99
CA PRO A 173 3.17 17.47 -0.12
C PRO A 173 4.65 17.04 -0.05
N VAL A 174 5.53 17.99 -0.22
CA VAL A 174 6.98 17.79 -0.07
C VAL A 174 7.27 17.73 1.42
N GLY A 175 7.82 16.62 1.89
CA GLY A 175 8.33 16.52 3.25
C GLY A 175 9.53 17.47 3.41
N SER A 176 9.58 18.22 4.50
CA SER A 176 10.84 18.80 4.93
C SER A 176 11.82 17.65 5.16
N ASP A 177 12.92 17.65 4.43
CA ASP A 177 14.04 16.73 4.68
C ASP A 177 14.53 17.00 6.12
N GLU A 178 14.22 16.09 7.04
CA GLU A 178 14.89 15.92 8.31
C GLU A 178 15.87 14.76 8.23
#